data_21a3c394f2499c1ca97e824e08bb78a2
#
_entry.id   21a3c394f2499c1ca97e824e08bb78a2
#
_cell.length_a   1.000
_cell.length_b   1.000
_cell.length_c   1.000
_cell.angle_alpha   90.00
_cell.angle_beta   90.00
_cell.angle_gamma   90.00
#
_symmetry.space_group_name_H-M   'P 1'
#
loop_
_entity.id
_entity.type
_entity.pdbx_description
1 polymer ?
#
loop_
_entity_poly.entity_id
_entity_poly.type
_entity_poly.pdbx_seq_one_letter_code
_entity_poly.pdbx_strand_id
1 'polypeptide(L)'
;DQNENIKRFFQLIDQGVMEAIGGETDPLILAGLKYLHPIYKDANSYSSVLDEGVYKNTDQGDLKEIQIEAWKIMEKKLTKSQQDVLDTYYASDTKMTSNDLEDILPAAVHARIDTLLVDLSRETWGIYDRERDLVQRISPEAPESRDLLDQAVIHTLLNGGDVYPISASEIGDKSSSGMAAILRY
;
A
#
# COMPACT_ATOMS: atom_id res chain seq x y z
N ASP A 1 26.79 -9.98 30.78
CA ASP A 1 25.34 -10.11 31.01
C ASP A 1 24.71 -10.88 29.84
N GLN A 2 23.79 -11.82 30.13
CA GLN A 2 23.19 -12.68 29.11
C GLN A 2 22.44 -11.83 28.05
N ASN A 3 21.77 -10.77 28.45
CA ASN A 3 21.06 -9.88 27.55
C ASN A 3 22.02 -9.11 26.62
N GLU A 4 23.19 -8.73 27.07
CA GLU A 4 24.20 -8.09 26.22
C GLU A 4 24.73 -9.02 25.12
N ASN A 5 24.90 -10.31 25.44
CA ASN A 5 25.33 -11.29 24.44
C ASN A 5 24.25 -11.52 23.39
N ILE A 6 22.98 -11.60 23.81
CA ILE A 6 21.83 -11.69 22.89
C ILE A 6 21.75 -10.43 22.01
N LYS A 7 21.92 -9.24 22.60
CA LYS A 7 21.90 -7.97 21.85
C LYS A 7 23.02 -7.93 20.79
N ARG A 8 24.24 -8.33 21.13
CA ARG A 8 25.35 -8.40 20.14
C ARG A 8 25.05 -9.38 19.01
N PHE A 9 24.44 -10.51 19.31
CA PHE A 9 24.02 -11.47 18.29
C PHE A 9 22.95 -10.85 17.37
N PHE A 10 21.97 -10.13 17.92
CA PHE A 10 20.96 -9.43 17.13
C PHE A 10 21.53 -8.28 16.28
N GLN A 11 22.57 -7.60 16.73
CA GLN A 11 23.28 -6.63 15.90
C GLN A 11 23.92 -7.26 14.65
N LEU A 12 24.42 -8.50 14.76
CA LEU A 12 24.93 -9.23 13.59
C LEU A 12 23.79 -9.66 12.65
N ILE A 13 22.65 -10.07 13.20
CA ILE A 13 21.44 -10.38 12.42
C ILE A 13 20.94 -9.12 11.70
N ASP A 14 20.90 -7.99 12.39
CA ASP A 14 20.47 -6.71 11.81
C ASP A 14 21.35 -6.30 10.62
N GLN A 15 22.66 -6.49 10.69
CA GLN A 15 23.55 -6.26 9.55
C GLN A 15 23.12 -7.10 8.33
N GLY A 16 22.84 -8.39 8.50
CA GLY A 16 22.35 -9.25 7.42
C GLY A 16 20.98 -8.84 6.90
N VAL A 17 20.08 -8.38 7.77
CA VAL A 17 18.77 -7.84 7.38
C VAL A 17 18.96 -6.56 6.56
N MET A 18 19.81 -5.63 6.99
CA MET A 18 20.10 -4.40 6.27
C MET A 18 20.77 -4.63 4.92
N GLU A 19 21.62 -5.65 4.80
CA GLU A 19 22.22 -6.06 3.52
C GLU A 19 21.14 -6.60 2.56
N ALA A 20 20.15 -7.34 3.08
CA ALA A 20 19.11 -7.97 2.28
C ALA A 20 17.99 -7.02 1.85
N ILE A 21 17.52 -6.15 2.75
CA ILE A 21 16.33 -5.31 2.58
C ILE A 21 16.50 -3.86 3.03
N GLY A 22 17.71 -3.40 3.33
CA GLY A 22 17.96 -2.06 3.88
C GLY A 22 17.55 -0.89 3.00
N GLY A 23 17.32 -1.13 1.71
CA GLY A 23 16.79 -0.13 0.77
C GLY A 23 15.26 -0.11 0.67
N GLU A 24 14.58 -1.07 1.32
CA GLU A 24 13.13 -1.21 1.30
C GLU A 24 12.49 -0.46 2.48
N THR A 25 11.19 -0.20 2.36
CA THR A 25 10.37 0.41 3.42
C THR A 25 9.25 -0.53 3.88
N ASP A 26 9.24 -1.75 3.36
CA ASP A 26 8.22 -2.75 3.64
C ASP A 26 8.17 -3.12 5.13
N PRO A 27 6.98 -3.38 5.68
CA PRO A 27 6.84 -3.76 7.08
C PRO A 27 7.53 -5.08 7.40
N LEU A 28 8.39 -5.10 8.43
CA LEU A 28 9.05 -6.29 8.96
C LEU A 28 8.32 -6.77 10.22
N ILE A 29 7.88 -8.03 10.22
CA ILE A 29 7.23 -8.67 11.36
C ILE A 29 8.18 -9.65 12.01
N LEU A 30 8.42 -9.48 13.32
CA LEU A 30 9.24 -10.38 14.09
C LEU A 30 8.47 -11.65 14.46
N ALA A 31 9.11 -12.81 14.34
CA ALA A 31 8.60 -14.08 14.84
C ALA A 31 9.61 -14.72 15.80
N GLY A 32 9.16 -15.09 16.99
CA GLY A 32 10.03 -15.68 18.00
C GLY A 32 9.48 -15.61 19.41
N LEU A 33 10.31 -15.94 20.39
CA LEU A 33 9.92 -15.87 21.80
C LEU A 33 9.69 -14.41 22.23
N LYS A 34 8.58 -14.14 22.89
CA LYS A 34 8.12 -12.79 23.24
C LYS A 34 9.19 -11.92 23.90
N TYR A 35 10.02 -12.49 24.79
CA TYR A 35 11.05 -11.74 25.52
C TYR A 35 12.22 -11.31 24.63
N LEU A 36 12.41 -11.90 23.46
CA LEU A 36 13.47 -11.56 22.50
C LEU A 36 13.10 -10.33 21.65
N HIS A 37 11.81 -10.09 21.40
CA HIS A 37 11.36 -8.99 20.55
C HIS A 37 11.85 -7.61 21.00
N PRO A 38 11.73 -7.21 22.28
CA PRO A 38 12.24 -5.91 22.71
C PRO A 38 13.78 -5.82 22.61
N ILE A 39 14.51 -6.93 22.81
CA ILE A 39 15.98 -6.94 22.68
C ILE A 39 16.40 -6.78 21.21
N TYR A 40 15.68 -7.44 20.28
CA TYR A 40 15.90 -7.25 18.85
C TYR A 40 15.60 -5.82 18.42
N LYS A 41 14.46 -5.26 18.83
CA LYS A 41 14.08 -3.88 18.49
C LYS A 41 15.10 -2.84 18.98
N ASP A 42 15.72 -3.08 20.12
CA ASP A 42 16.79 -2.22 20.67
C ASP A 42 18.13 -2.37 19.91
N ALA A 43 18.34 -3.47 19.20
CA ALA A 43 19.52 -3.74 18.38
C ALA A 43 19.32 -3.39 16.89
N ASN A 44 18.08 -3.27 16.44
CA ASN A 44 17.68 -3.14 15.05
C ASN A 44 17.83 -1.72 14.51
N SER A 45 18.27 -1.61 13.27
CA SER A 45 18.38 -0.35 12.53
C SER A 45 17.37 -0.20 11.37
N TYR A 46 16.62 -1.26 11.04
CA TYR A 46 15.59 -1.21 10.02
C TYR A 46 14.36 -0.44 10.52
N SER A 47 13.95 0.60 9.79
CA SER A 47 12.94 1.57 10.26
C SER A 47 11.51 1.04 10.32
N SER A 48 11.19 0.00 9.54
CA SER A 48 9.81 -0.47 9.33
C SER A 48 9.47 -1.76 10.10
N VAL A 49 10.12 -2.00 11.26
CA VAL A 49 9.76 -3.12 12.15
C VAL A 49 8.43 -2.82 12.85
N LEU A 50 7.46 -3.74 12.73
CA LEU A 50 6.17 -3.58 13.38
C LEU A 50 6.26 -3.81 14.90
N ASP A 51 5.38 -3.12 15.63
CA ASP A 51 5.28 -3.30 17.09
C ASP A 51 4.69 -4.65 17.46
N GLU A 52 3.70 -5.09 16.73
CA GLU A 52 3.07 -6.41 16.87
C GLU A 52 3.92 -7.47 16.16
N GLY A 53 4.07 -8.65 16.77
CA GLY A 53 4.85 -9.76 16.22
C GLY A 53 4.24 -11.11 16.55
N VAL A 54 4.75 -12.17 15.92
CA VAL A 54 4.32 -13.56 16.17
C VAL A 54 5.11 -14.14 17.35
N TYR A 55 4.41 -14.44 18.46
CA TYR A 55 5.04 -14.92 19.69
C TYR A 55 4.99 -16.43 19.79
N LYS A 56 5.87 -17.11 19.04
CA LYS A 56 5.99 -18.58 19.03
C LYS A 56 7.45 -19.01 19.15
N ASN A 57 7.66 -20.24 19.63
CA ASN A 57 8.96 -20.89 19.52
C ASN A 57 9.15 -21.34 18.06
N THR A 58 10.05 -20.72 17.33
CA THR A 58 10.31 -20.99 15.91
C THR A 58 11.09 -22.28 15.66
N ASP A 59 11.75 -22.84 16.68
CA ASP A 59 12.52 -24.08 16.54
C ASP A 59 11.63 -25.33 16.35
N GLN A 60 10.37 -25.24 16.76
CA GLN A 60 9.36 -26.32 16.65
C GLN A 60 8.10 -25.88 15.91
N GLY A 61 8.07 -24.64 15.40
CA GLY A 61 6.90 -24.05 14.77
C GLY A 61 6.75 -24.46 13.30
N ASP A 62 5.53 -24.74 12.88
CA ASP A 62 5.20 -24.82 11.45
C ASP A 62 5.30 -23.41 10.83
N LEU A 63 6.17 -23.25 9.83
CA LEU A 63 6.33 -21.99 9.10
C LEU A 63 5.00 -21.47 8.53
N LYS A 64 4.09 -22.37 8.18
CA LYS A 64 2.74 -21.99 7.70
C LYS A 64 1.90 -21.33 8.78
N GLU A 65 1.98 -21.81 10.01
CA GLU A 65 1.27 -21.16 11.13
C GLU A 65 1.85 -19.79 11.43
N ILE A 66 3.18 -19.63 11.40
CA ILE A 66 3.85 -18.35 11.58
C ILE A 66 3.41 -17.38 10.47
N GLN A 67 3.39 -17.83 9.21
CA GLN A 67 2.94 -17.04 8.07
C GLN A 67 1.48 -16.60 8.21
N ILE A 68 0.58 -17.48 8.64
CA ILE A 68 -0.84 -17.15 8.85
C ILE A 68 -1.00 -16.09 9.95
N GLU A 69 -0.27 -16.20 11.05
CA GLU A 69 -0.33 -15.21 12.13
C GLU A 69 0.29 -13.87 11.72
N ALA A 70 1.42 -13.90 11.02
CA ALA A 70 2.04 -12.70 10.47
C ALA A 70 1.10 -12.00 9.47
N TRP A 71 0.41 -12.78 8.61
CA TRP A 71 -0.57 -12.23 7.68
C TRP A 71 -1.72 -11.52 8.38
N LYS A 72 -2.25 -12.08 9.48
CA LYS A 72 -3.31 -11.41 10.27
C LYS A 72 -2.86 -10.05 10.84
N ILE A 73 -1.59 -9.95 11.26
CA ILE A 73 -1.02 -8.68 11.71
C ILE A 73 -0.95 -7.69 10.55
N MET A 74 -0.49 -8.15 9.39
CA MET A 74 -0.42 -7.34 8.17
C MET A 74 -1.81 -6.87 7.71
N GLU A 75 -2.77 -7.78 7.62
CA GLU A 75 -4.15 -7.50 7.22
C GLU A 75 -4.77 -6.40 8.08
N LYS A 76 -4.62 -6.49 9.40
CA LYS A 76 -5.08 -5.45 10.34
C LYS A 76 -4.43 -4.09 10.08
N LYS A 77 -3.12 -4.07 9.78
CA LYS A 77 -2.40 -2.84 9.44
C LYS A 77 -2.91 -2.26 8.11
N LEU A 78 -3.07 -3.09 7.09
CA LEU A 78 -3.57 -2.67 5.78
C LEU A 78 -4.99 -2.11 5.87
N THR A 79 -5.89 -2.80 6.58
CA THR A 79 -7.27 -2.32 6.81
C THR A 79 -7.28 -0.97 7.54
N LYS A 80 -6.43 -0.80 8.55
CA LYS A 80 -6.31 0.49 9.23
C LYS A 80 -5.80 1.58 8.29
N SER A 81 -4.78 1.31 7.50
CA SER A 81 -4.26 2.28 6.53
C SER A 81 -5.31 2.68 5.50
N GLN A 82 -6.09 1.73 4.98
CA GLN A 82 -7.22 2.00 4.08
C GLN A 82 -8.25 2.92 4.74
N GLN A 83 -8.62 2.66 6.00
CA GLN A 83 -9.57 3.48 6.74
C GLN A 83 -9.03 4.89 6.99
N ASP A 84 -7.78 5.03 7.41
CA ASP A 84 -7.14 6.32 7.63
C ASP A 84 -7.13 7.18 6.34
N VAL A 85 -6.91 6.55 5.18
CA VAL A 85 -6.95 7.23 3.87
C VAL A 85 -8.37 7.61 3.48
N LEU A 86 -9.36 6.76 3.71
CA LEU A 86 -10.77 7.09 3.49
C LEU A 86 -11.20 8.28 4.35
N ASP A 87 -10.85 8.27 5.62
CA ASP A 87 -11.17 9.37 6.53
C ASP A 87 -10.51 10.67 6.04
N THR A 88 -9.27 10.60 5.54
CA THR A 88 -8.58 11.73 4.93
C THR A 88 -9.30 12.23 3.67
N TYR A 89 -9.71 11.32 2.78
CA TYR A 89 -10.45 11.66 1.57
C TYR A 89 -11.76 12.41 1.90
N TYR A 90 -12.54 11.90 2.85
CA TYR A 90 -13.80 12.54 3.24
C TYR A 90 -13.64 13.84 4.01
N ALA A 91 -12.53 14.02 4.72
CA ALA A 91 -12.22 15.26 5.43
C ALA A 91 -11.61 16.34 4.54
N SER A 92 -11.12 15.98 3.36
CA SER A 92 -10.45 16.90 2.43
C SER A 92 -11.43 17.83 1.72
N ASP A 93 -10.94 19.03 1.34
CA ASP A 93 -11.72 19.96 0.51
C ASP A 93 -12.05 19.30 -0.84
N THR A 94 -13.26 19.53 -1.33
CA THR A 94 -13.74 19.03 -2.64
C THR A 94 -12.88 19.51 -3.82
N LYS A 95 -12.10 20.57 -3.67
CA LYS A 95 -11.13 21.03 -4.66
C LYS A 95 -9.86 20.17 -4.70
N MET A 96 -9.59 19.45 -3.63
CA MET A 96 -8.42 18.58 -3.47
C MET A 96 -8.78 17.11 -3.66
N THR A 97 -10.00 16.81 -4.04
CA THR A 97 -10.47 15.44 -4.26
C THR A 97 -11.25 15.35 -5.56
N SER A 98 -11.18 14.19 -6.20
CA SER A 98 -12.04 13.84 -7.34
C SER A 98 -12.47 12.38 -7.25
N ASN A 99 -13.62 12.05 -7.80
CA ASN A 99 -14.11 10.69 -8.03
C ASN A 99 -14.53 10.47 -9.49
N ASP A 100 -14.15 11.37 -10.37
CA ASP A 100 -14.41 11.30 -11.80
C ASP A 100 -13.15 10.83 -12.55
N LEU A 101 -13.31 9.82 -13.39
CA LEU A 101 -12.23 9.26 -14.19
C LEU A 101 -11.63 10.30 -15.14
N GLU A 102 -12.47 11.17 -15.67
CA GLU A 102 -12.13 12.25 -16.59
C GLU A 102 -11.20 13.30 -15.93
N ASP A 103 -11.25 13.44 -14.62
CA ASP A 103 -10.33 14.28 -13.83
C ASP A 103 -9.11 13.49 -13.33
N ILE A 104 -9.36 12.26 -12.84
CA ILE A 104 -8.33 11.44 -12.16
C ILE A 104 -7.24 10.99 -13.12
N LEU A 105 -7.61 10.50 -14.33
CA LEU A 105 -6.61 9.97 -15.26
C LEU A 105 -5.64 11.04 -15.76
N PRO A 106 -6.08 12.23 -16.19
CA PRO A 106 -5.15 13.33 -16.47
C PRO A 106 -4.31 13.73 -15.26
N ALA A 107 -4.90 13.81 -14.08
CA ALA A 107 -4.18 14.14 -12.85
C ALA A 107 -3.09 13.11 -12.54
N ALA A 108 -3.34 11.81 -12.75
CA ALA A 108 -2.35 10.75 -12.59
C ALA A 108 -1.18 10.91 -13.56
N VAL A 109 -1.48 11.15 -14.84
CA VAL A 109 -0.48 11.35 -15.90
C VAL A 109 0.41 12.57 -15.62
N HIS A 110 -0.18 13.64 -15.07
CA HIS A 110 0.53 14.89 -14.75
C HIS A 110 1.10 14.93 -13.32
N ALA A 111 1.25 13.78 -12.64
CA ALA A 111 1.86 13.68 -11.31
C ALA A 111 1.14 14.51 -10.21
N ARG A 112 -0.17 14.76 -10.37
CA ARG A 112 -0.98 15.57 -9.44
C ARG A 112 -1.69 14.76 -8.37
N ILE A 113 -1.68 13.42 -8.47
CA ILE A 113 -2.28 12.56 -7.46
C ILE A 113 -1.29 12.33 -6.33
N ASP A 114 -1.73 12.57 -5.10
CA ASP A 114 -1.07 12.15 -3.87
C ASP A 114 -1.46 10.72 -3.54
N THR A 115 -2.76 10.47 -3.44
CA THR A 115 -3.32 9.16 -3.10
C THR A 115 -4.48 8.80 -4.02
N LEU A 116 -4.45 7.58 -4.57
CA LEU A 116 -5.51 7.00 -5.39
C LEU A 116 -6.18 5.85 -4.65
N LEU A 117 -7.48 5.92 -4.51
CA LEU A 117 -8.36 4.85 -4.05
C LEU A 117 -9.00 4.18 -5.27
N VAL A 118 -8.92 2.85 -5.40
CA VAL A 118 -9.40 2.16 -6.60
C VAL A 118 -10.05 0.82 -6.29
N ASP A 119 -11.19 0.54 -6.90
CA ASP A 119 -11.84 -0.77 -6.86
C ASP A 119 -11.26 -1.66 -7.95
N LEU A 120 -10.33 -2.54 -7.56
CA LEU A 120 -9.64 -3.46 -8.46
C LEU A 120 -10.57 -4.54 -9.09
N SER A 121 -11.83 -4.63 -8.66
CA SER A 121 -12.82 -5.52 -9.28
C SER A 121 -13.51 -4.90 -10.48
N ARG A 122 -13.27 -3.63 -10.76
CA ARG A 122 -13.87 -2.89 -11.88
C ARG A 122 -12.87 -2.65 -13.00
N GLU A 123 -13.40 -2.56 -14.20
CA GLU A 123 -12.68 -2.21 -15.41
C GLU A 123 -13.44 -1.09 -16.13
N THR A 124 -12.72 -0.18 -16.73
CA THR A 124 -13.30 0.84 -17.61
C THR A 124 -12.45 0.97 -18.85
N TRP A 125 -12.97 0.49 -19.95
CA TRP A 125 -12.26 0.42 -21.22
C TRP A 125 -12.39 1.71 -22.03
N GLY A 126 -11.25 2.15 -22.60
CA GLY A 126 -11.24 3.38 -23.36
C GLY A 126 -9.87 3.75 -23.91
N ILE A 127 -9.80 4.98 -24.40
CA ILE A 127 -8.58 5.63 -24.88
C ILE A 127 -8.39 6.93 -24.08
N TYR A 128 -7.15 7.19 -23.70
CA TYR A 128 -6.75 8.48 -23.18
C TYR A 128 -5.89 9.21 -24.20
N ASP A 129 -6.36 10.35 -24.69
CA ASP A 129 -5.62 11.27 -25.54
C ASP A 129 -4.79 12.21 -24.64
N ARG A 130 -3.50 11.94 -24.56
CA ARG A 130 -2.56 12.68 -23.70
C ARG A 130 -2.32 14.13 -24.17
N GLU A 131 -2.51 14.43 -25.47
CA GLU A 131 -2.28 15.78 -25.99
C GLU A 131 -3.45 16.71 -25.64
N ARG A 132 -4.64 16.14 -25.50
CA ARG A 132 -5.88 16.88 -25.22
C ARG A 132 -6.42 16.69 -23.83
N ASP A 133 -5.78 15.85 -23.03
CA ASP A 133 -6.29 15.39 -21.72
C ASP A 133 -7.73 14.85 -21.79
N LEU A 134 -8.04 14.14 -22.86
CA LEU A 134 -9.38 13.64 -23.13
C LEU A 134 -9.50 12.14 -22.90
N VAL A 135 -10.42 11.77 -22.04
CA VAL A 135 -10.82 10.38 -21.81
C VAL A 135 -12.00 10.04 -22.73
N GLN A 136 -11.88 8.97 -23.50
CA GLN A 136 -12.95 8.46 -24.34
C GLN A 136 -13.22 6.99 -24.04
N ARG A 137 -14.40 6.68 -23.52
CA ARG A 137 -14.82 5.29 -23.27
C ARG A 137 -15.19 4.62 -24.58
N ILE A 138 -14.59 3.46 -24.85
CA ILE A 138 -14.86 2.65 -26.04
C ILE A 138 -14.99 1.17 -25.65
N SER A 139 -15.45 0.35 -26.61
CA SER A 139 -15.56 -1.10 -26.38
C SER A 139 -14.21 -1.75 -26.06
N PRO A 140 -14.16 -2.72 -25.12
CA PRO A 140 -12.94 -3.48 -24.83
C PRO A 140 -12.41 -4.25 -26.04
N GLU A 141 -13.25 -4.55 -27.04
CA GLU A 141 -12.86 -5.26 -28.26
C GLU A 141 -12.11 -4.38 -29.27
N ALA A 142 -12.14 -3.05 -29.09
CA ALA A 142 -11.40 -2.15 -29.96
C ALA A 142 -9.88 -2.31 -29.76
N PRO A 143 -9.08 -2.42 -30.84
CA PRO A 143 -7.64 -2.72 -30.73
C PRO A 143 -6.84 -1.72 -29.90
N GLU A 144 -7.24 -0.47 -29.91
CA GLU A 144 -6.62 0.63 -29.16
C GLU A 144 -7.16 0.78 -27.74
N SER A 145 -8.22 0.05 -27.35
CA SER A 145 -8.81 0.13 -26.02
C SER A 145 -7.84 -0.37 -24.94
N ARG A 146 -7.82 0.33 -23.83
CA ARG A 146 -7.07 -0.03 -22.63
C ARG A 146 -7.95 0.13 -21.41
N ASP A 147 -7.64 -0.59 -20.35
CA ASP A 147 -8.27 -0.31 -19.05
C ASP A 147 -7.74 1.02 -18.50
N LEU A 148 -8.64 1.96 -18.36
CA LEU A 148 -8.33 3.33 -17.92
C LEU A 148 -8.06 3.40 -16.41
N LEU A 149 -8.62 2.44 -15.62
CA LEU A 149 -8.32 2.32 -14.20
C LEU A 149 -6.87 1.87 -14.00
N ASP A 150 -6.45 0.84 -14.72
CA ASP A 150 -5.06 0.37 -14.70
C ASP A 150 -4.08 1.50 -15.10
N GLN A 151 -4.43 2.27 -16.12
CA GLN A 151 -3.59 3.41 -16.53
C GLN A 151 -3.45 4.44 -15.40
N ALA A 152 -4.55 4.77 -14.71
CA ALA A 152 -4.50 5.71 -13.58
C ALA A 152 -3.64 5.16 -12.43
N VAL A 153 -3.77 3.86 -12.10
CA VAL A 153 -2.93 3.18 -11.10
C VAL A 153 -1.44 3.26 -11.47
N ILE A 154 -1.11 2.83 -12.69
CA ILE A 154 0.28 2.80 -13.18
C ILE A 154 0.89 4.20 -13.14
N HIS A 155 0.19 5.20 -13.67
CA HIS A 155 0.71 6.58 -13.68
C HIS A 155 0.83 7.17 -12.28
N THR A 156 -0.09 6.87 -11.36
CA THR A 156 0.02 7.30 -9.96
C THR A 156 1.28 6.74 -9.30
N LEU A 157 1.52 5.43 -9.42
CA LEU A 157 2.71 4.77 -8.87
C LEU A 157 4.00 5.28 -9.50
N LEU A 158 4.07 5.40 -10.83
CA LEU A 158 5.25 5.91 -11.52
C LEU A 158 5.60 7.35 -11.15
N ASN A 159 4.61 8.13 -10.76
CA ASN A 159 4.76 9.52 -10.33
C ASN A 159 4.87 9.68 -8.80
N GLY A 160 5.09 8.58 -8.05
CA GLY A 160 5.34 8.59 -6.61
C GLY A 160 4.12 8.95 -5.78
N GLY A 161 2.91 8.64 -6.26
CA GLY A 161 1.68 8.65 -5.47
C GLY A 161 1.40 7.26 -4.87
N ASP A 162 0.60 7.23 -3.82
CA ASP A 162 0.17 6.00 -3.18
C ASP A 162 -1.13 5.46 -3.79
N VAL A 163 -1.28 4.14 -3.84
CA VAL A 163 -2.49 3.48 -4.35
C VAL A 163 -3.03 2.53 -3.29
N TYR A 164 -4.31 2.67 -2.97
CA TYR A 164 -5.03 1.82 -2.02
C TYR A 164 -6.19 1.11 -2.69
N PRO A 165 -6.18 -0.24 -2.70
CA PRO A 165 -7.33 -1.00 -3.14
C PRO A 165 -8.50 -0.80 -2.15
N ILE A 166 -9.68 -0.54 -2.67
CA ILE A 166 -10.87 -0.29 -1.88
C ILE A 166 -12.11 -0.75 -2.65
N SER A 167 -13.16 -1.13 -1.93
CA SER A 167 -14.44 -1.42 -2.57
C SER A 167 -15.16 -0.13 -2.97
N ALA A 168 -15.80 -0.12 -4.14
CA ALA A 168 -16.60 1.02 -4.58
C ALA A 168 -17.72 1.42 -3.59
N SER A 169 -18.23 0.45 -2.81
CA SER A 169 -19.20 0.71 -1.75
C SER A 169 -18.64 1.56 -0.60
N GLU A 170 -17.33 1.53 -0.38
CA GLU A 170 -16.65 2.31 0.65
C GLU A 170 -16.34 3.74 0.16
N ILE A 171 -16.16 3.92 -1.15
CA ILE A 171 -16.02 5.26 -1.76
C ILE A 171 -17.38 6.00 -1.79
N GLY A 172 -18.48 5.27 -1.56
CA GLY A 172 -19.86 5.79 -1.59
C GLY A 172 -20.46 5.85 -2.99
N ASP A 173 -21.79 6.01 -3.06
CA ASP A 173 -22.60 5.98 -4.29
C ASP A 173 -22.22 7.02 -5.36
N LYS A 174 -21.33 7.95 -5.05
CA LYS A 174 -20.94 9.03 -5.96
C LYS A 174 -19.86 8.63 -6.96
N SER A 175 -19.14 7.53 -6.73
CA SER A 175 -18.11 7.07 -7.66
C SER A 175 -18.68 6.11 -8.69
N SER A 176 -19.16 6.63 -9.80
CA SER A 176 -19.52 5.81 -10.97
C SER A 176 -18.29 5.17 -11.63
N SER A 177 -17.11 5.74 -11.41
CA SER A 177 -15.85 5.29 -11.98
C SER A 177 -15.19 4.13 -11.20
N GLY A 178 -15.56 3.89 -9.93
CA GLY A 178 -14.85 2.96 -9.05
C GLY A 178 -13.51 3.48 -8.53
N MET A 179 -13.29 4.80 -8.62
CA MET A 179 -12.06 5.46 -8.17
C MET A 179 -12.35 6.72 -7.37
N ALA A 180 -11.44 7.08 -6.50
CA ALA A 180 -11.37 8.39 -5.86
C ALA A 180 -9.90 8.79 -5.66
N ALA A 181 -9.61 10.08 -5.73
CA ALA A 181 -8.25 10.58 -5.61
C ALA A 181 -8.16 11.77 -4.65
N ILE A 182 -7.06 11.84 -3.93
CA ILE A 182 -6.60 13.04 -3.22
C ILE A 182 -5.49 13.65 -4.06
N LEU A 183 -5.63 14.93 -4.37
CA LEU A 183 -4.69 15.68 -5.20
C LEU A 183 -3.63 16.38 -4.35
N ARG A 184 -2.46 16.58 -4.92
CA ARG A 184 -1.34 17.32 -4.27
C ARG A 184 -1.59 18.82 -4.22
N TYR A 185 -2.31 19.36 -5.21
CA TYR A 185 -2.61 20.78 -5.39
C TYR A 185 -3.72 20.99 -6.39
#